data_866c354281fa1ea74cbf4288cc6f8c4b
#
_entry.id   866c354281fa1ea74cbf4288cc6f8c4b
#
_cell.length_a   1.000
_cell.length_b   1.000
_cell.length_c   1.000
_cell.angle_alpha   90.00
_cell.angle_beta   90.00
_cell.angle_gamma   90.00
#
_symmetry.space_group_name_H-M   'P 1'
#
loop_
_entity.id
_entity.type
_entity.pdbx_description
1 polymer ?
#
loop_
_entity_poly.entity_id
_entity_poly.type
_entity_poly.pdbx_seq_one_letter_code
_entity_poly.pdbx_strand_id
1 'polypeptide(L)'
;MSNPGSFPFLLTALLAGAAVPFQAGANAMLGRLLGHPLWATLVSLFVSAALVVPVMLAFRLPVPTIGAAIKGPWWIWVGGAAGVVYVTAALLLAPKLGAASFMIAVIAGQLMASLVIDHFALMNFAHRPTGVARLAGLALILAGFVIFQWANGAGVRAEARKQSTAKHPLPAARVTDDVISKR
;
A
#
# COMPACT_ATOMS: atom_id res chain seq x y z
N MET A 1 27.34 -9.79 -0.31
CA MET A 1 27.42 -10.36 -1.67
C MET A 1 26.16 -11.16 -1.90
N SER A 2 25.28 -10.74 -2.79
CA SER A 2 24.07 -11.46 -3.14
C SER A 2 24.44 -12.71 -3.93
N ASN A 3 23.99 -13.87 -3.45
CA ASN A 3 24.15 -15.14 -4.15
C ASN A 3 23.48 -15.00 -5.54
N PRO A 4 24.15 -15.29 -6.68
CA PRO A 4 23.56 -15.14 -8.01
C PRO A 4 22.26 -15.93 -8.20
N GLY A 5 22.01 -16.96 -7.39
CA GLY A 5 20.74 -17.70 -7.34
C GLY A 5 19.57 -16.95 -6.72
N SER A 6 19.78 -15.82 -6.04
CA SER A 6 18.68 -15.05 -5.42
C SER A 6 18.02 -14.05 -6.39
N PHE A 7 18.64 -13.73 -7.52
CA PHE A 7 18.10 -12.74 -8.47
C PHE A 7 16.72 -13.08 -9.04
N PRO A 8 16.44 -14.33 -9.49
CA PRO A 8 15.11 -14.70 -9.97
C PRO A 8 14.03 -14.53 -8.90
N PHE A 9 14.34 -14.89 -7.65
CA PHE A 9 13.39 -14.73 -6.54
C PHE A 9 13.10 -13.27 -6.22
N LEU A 10 14.13 -12.41 -6.27
CA LEU A 10 13.97 -10.97 -6.06
C LEU A 10 13.15 -10.34 -7.18
N LEU A 11 13.40 -10.73 -8.44
CA LEU A 11 12.62 -10.25 -9.59
C LEU A 11 11.14 -10.67 -9.47
N THR A 12 10.89 -11.93 -9.13
CA THR A 12 9.52 -12.44 -8.92
C THR A 12 8.81 -11.68 -7.80
N ALA A 13 9.50 -11.43 -6.68
CA ALA A 13 8.95 -10.65 -5.57
C ALA A 13 8.62 -9.20 -5.99
N LEU A 14 9.50 -8.57 -6.79
CA LEU A 14 9.27 -7.22 -7.31
C LEU A 14 8.04 -7.16 -8.22
N LEU A 15 7.91 -8.12 -9.13
CA LEU A 15 6.76 -8.21 -10.03
C LEU A 15 5.45 -8.48 -9.28
N ALA A 16 5.48 -9.38 -8.29
CA ALA A 16 4.35 -9.60 -7.40
C ALA A 16 3.97 -8.34 -6.63
N GLY A 17 4.96 -7.60 -6.11
CA GLY A 17 4.73 -6.33 -5.43
C GLY A 17 4.13 -5.27 -6.35
N ALA A 18 4.54 -5.23 -7.63
CA ALA A 18 3.99 -4.31 -8.62
C ALA A 18 2.51 -4.56 -8.94
N ALA A 19 2.00 -5.78 -8.74
CA ALA A 19 0.58 -6.09 -8.92
C ALA A 19 -0.32 -5.49 -7.81
N VAL A 20 0.22 -5.23 -6.62
CA VAL A 20 -0.55 -4.80 -5.44
C VAL A 20 -1.28 -3.46 -5.64
N PRO A 21 -0.68 -2.38 -6.19
CA PRO A 21 -1.41 -1.14 -6.45
C PRO A 21 -2.54 -1.30 -7.47
N PHE A 22 -2.39 -2.16 -8.47
CA PHE A 22 -3.47 -2.47 -9.43
C PHE A 22 -4.62 -3.19 -8.74
N GLN A 23 -4.32 -4.17 -7.89
CA GLN A 23 -5.33 -4.86 -7.08
C GLN A 23 -6.07 -3.89 -6.17
N ALA A 24 -5.36 -3.00 -5.49
CA ALA A 24 -5.96 -1.99 -4.62
C ALA A 24 -6.91 -1.05 -5.41
N GLY A 25 -6.49 -0.59 -6.58
CA GLY A 25 -7.29 0.25 -7.47
C GLY A 25 -8.55 -0.45 -7.98
N ALA A 26 -8.41 -1.69 -8.47
CA ALA A 26 -9.52 -2.52 -8.95
C ALA A 26 -10.55 -2.78 -7.83
N ASN A 27 -10.08 -3.18 -6.65
CA ASN A 27 -10.93 -3.42 -5.49
C ASN A 27 -11.62 -2.13 -5.01
N ALA A 28 -10.94 -0.97 -5.06
CA ALA A 28 -11.54 0.31 -4.71
C ALA A 28 -12.69 0.69 -5.67
N MET A 29 -12.52 0.43 -6.99
CA MET A 29 -13.59 0.63 -7.97
C MET A 29 -14.75 -0.32 -7.72
N LEU A 30 -14.45 -1.60 -7.49
CA LEU A 30 -15.45 -2.62 -7.17
C LEU A 30 -16.27 -2.25 -5.92
N GLY A 31 -15.61 -1.74 -4.88
CA GLY A 31 -16.27 -1.27 -3.65
C GLY A 31 -17.25 -0.13 -3.89
N ARG A 32 -16.90 0.80 -4.79
CA ARG A 32 -17.81 1.88 -5.19
C ARG A 32 -19.03 1.35 -5.93
N LEU A 33 -18.83 0.41 -6.85
CA LEU A 33 -19.92 -0.19 -7.64
C LEU A 33 -20.86 -1.06 -6.78
N LEU A 34 -20.32 -1.78 -5.79
CA LEU A 34 -21.10 -2.62 -4.88
C LEU A 34 -21.70 -1.84 -3.70
N GLY A 35 -21.42 -0.55 -3.59
CA GLY A 35 -21.97 0.33 -2.54
C GLY A 35 -21.27 0.23 -1.19
N HIS A 36 -20.39 -0.75 -0.95
CA HIS A 36 -19.66 -0.88 0.31
C HIS A 36 -18.32 -1.62 0.15
N PRO A 37 -17.25 -1.14 0.81
CA PRO A 37 -15.90 -1.74 0.72
C PRO A 37 -15.84 -3.22 1.11
N LEU A 38 -16.58 -3.64 2.15
CA LEU A 38 -16.55 -5.04 2.60
C LEU A 38 -17.09 -6.02 1.55
N TRP A 39 -18.04 -5.60 0.71
CA TRP A 39 -18.48 -6.42 -0.41
C TRP A 39 -17.36 -6.65 -1.43
N ALA A 40 -16.58 -5.62 -1.72
CA ALA A 40 -15.42 -5.78 -2.61
C ALA A 40 -14.35 -6.67 -1.99
N THR A 41 -14.10 -6.57 -0.68
CA THR A 41 -13.21 -7.48 0.03
C THR A 41 -13.69 -8.93 -0.13
N LEU A 42 -14.95 -9.19 0.12
CA LEU A 42 -15.53 -10.54 0.01
C LEU A 42 -15.44 -11.08 -1.43
N VAL A 43 -15.82 -10.29 -2.43
CA VAL A 43 -15.75 -10.68 -3.84
C VAL A 43 -14.30 -10.91 -4.26
N SER A 44 -13.36 -10.06 -3.84
CA SER A 44 -11.93 -10.23 -4.15
C SER A 44 -11.37 -11.54 -3.58
N LEU A 45 -11.73 -11.89 -2.35
CA LEU A 45 -11.35 -13.17 -1.73
C LEU A 45 -11.96 -14.36 -2.47
N PHE A 46 -13.24 -14.25 -2.86
CA PHE A 46 -13.92 -15.28 -3.64
C PHE A 46 -13.26 -15.48 -5.01
N VAL A 47 -12.96 -14.41 -5.74
CA VAL A 47 -12.25 -14.48 -7.03
C VAL A 47 -10.88 -15.12 -6.86
N SER A 48 -10.14 -14.76 -5.79
CA SER A 48 -8.85 -15.38 -5.49
C SER A 48 -8.99 -16.88 -5.24
N ALA A 49 -9.98 -17.29 -4.48
CA ALA A 49 -10.26 -18.72 -4.25
C ALA A 49 -10.65 -19.43 -5.55
N ALA A 50 -11.50 -18.82 -6.39
CA ALA A 50 -11.93 -19.36 -7.67
C ALA A 50 -10.77 -19.54 -8.67
N LEU A 51 -9.73 -18.72 -8.58
CA LEU A 51 -8.52 -18.86 -9.40
C LEU A 51 -7.55 -19.90 -8.84
N VAL A 52 -7.41 -19.98 -7.51
CA VAL A 52 -6.48 -20.93 -6.86
C VAL A 52 -6.97 -22.37 -7.01
N VAL A 53 -8.27 -22.65 -6.89
CA VAL A 53 -8.82 -24.01 -6.94
C VAL A 53 -8.49 -24.72 -8.25
N PRO A 54 -8.72 -24.14 -9.46
CA PRO A 54 -8.32 -24.79 -10.72
C PRO A 54 -6.82 -25.05 -10.83
N VAL A 55 -5.99 -24.14 -10.30
CA VAL A 55 -4.53 -24.33 -10.28
C VAL A 55 -4.16 -25.54 -9.41
N MET A 56 -4.76 -25.64 -8.22
CA MET A 56 -4.54 -26.80 -7.32
C MET A 56 -4.95 -28.11 -8.02
N LEU A 57 -6.06 -28.13 -8.71
CA LEU A 57 -6.54 -29.30 -9.46
C LEU A 57 -5.60 -29.65 -10.63
N ALA A 58 -5.13 -28.67 -11.39
CA ALA A 58 -4.20 -28.85 -12.49
C ALA A 58 -2.86 -29.47 -12.01
N PHE A 59 -2.36 -29.01 -10.87
CA PHE A 59 -1.14 -29.56 -10.24
C PHE A 59 -1.39 -30.82 -9.42
N ARG A 60 -2.63 -31.32 -9.37
CA ARG A 60 -3.02 -32.53 -8.62
C ARG A 60 -2.53 -32.51 -7.17
N LEU A 61 -2.66 -31.37 -6.49
CA LEU A 61 -2.22 -31.25 -5.12
C LEU A 61 -2.99 -32.20 -4.20
N PRO A 62 -2.31 -32.86 -3.25
CA PRO A 62 -2.97 -33.78 -2.32
C PRO A 62 -3.97 -33.01 -1.44
N VAL A 63 -5.00 -33.73 -0.96
CA VAL A 63 -6.01 -33.16 -0.06
C VAL A 63 -5.32 -32.66 1.22
N PRO A 64 -5.66 -31.45 1.69
CA PRO A 64 -4.99 -30.86 2.84
C PRO A 64 -5.26 -31.64 4.13
N THR A 65 -4.25 -31.76 4.98
CA THR A 65 -4.35 -32.37 6.31
C THR A 65 -4.96 -31.37 7.31
N ILE A 66 -6.26 -31.09 7.16
CA ILE A 66 -7.00 -30.11 7.98
C ILE A 66 -6.87 -30.42 9.48
N GLY A 67 -6.87 -31.71 9.86
CA GLY A 67 -6.71 -32.14 11.26
C GLY A 67 -5.39 -31.68 11.89
N ALA A 68 -4.30 -31.61 11.12
CA ALA A 68 -3.03 -31.07 11.61
C ALA A 68 -3.10 -29.55 11.81
N ALA A 69 -3.76 -28.85 10.89
CA ALA A 69 -3.94 -27.40 11.00
C ALA A 69 -4.82 -27.01 12.21
N ILE A 70 -5.90 -27.74 12.48
CA ILE A 70 -6.78 -27.50 13.64
C ILE A 70 -6.04 -27.71 14.98
N LYS A 71 -5.12 -28.67 15.04
CA LYS A 71 -4.29 -28.93 16.22
C LYS A 71 -3.09 -27.98 16.33
N GLY A 72 -2.84 -27.20 15.31
CA GLY A 72 -1.76 -26.20 15.28
C GLY A 72 -2.04 -25.00 16.19
N PRO A 73 -1.04 -24.16 16.43
CA PRO A 73 -1.19 -22.97 17.25
C PRO A 73 -2.18 -21.99 16.61
N TRP A 74 -3.00 -21.32 17.42
CA TRP A 74 -4.07 -20.44 16.95
C TRP A 74 -3.61 -19.32 16.01
N TRP A 75 -2.39 -18.84 16.16
CA TRP A 75 -1.83 -17.74 15.37
C TRP A 75 -1.68 -18.05 13.86
N ILE A 76 -1.68 -19.34 13.46
CA ILE A 76 -1.62 -19.72 12.03
C ILE A 76 -2.84 -19.20 11.25
N TRP A 77 -3.95 -18.94 11.91
CA TRP A 77 -5.17 -18.43 11.32
C TRP A 77 -5.21 -16.90 11.20
N VAL A 78 -4.29 -16.21 11.87
CA VAL A 78 -4.21 -14.73 11.86
C VAL A 78 -3.92 -14.19 10.45
N GLY A 79 -3.25 -14.97 9.59
CA GLY A 79 -2.96 -14.57 8.21
C GLY A 79 -4.23 -14.22 7.40
N GLY A 80 -5.29 -15.02 7.55
CA GLY A 80 -6.57 -14.73 6.90
C GLY A 80 -7.21 -13.43 7.41
N ALA A 81 -7.24 -13.24 8.74
CA ALA A 81 -7.75 -12.03 9.35
C ALA A 81 -6.94 -10.78 8.94
N ALA A 82 -5.61 -10.89 8.94
CA ALA A 82 -4.72 -9.82 8.47
C ALA A 82 -4.97 -9.46 7.00
N GLY A 83 -5.23 -10.47 6.15
CA GLY A 83 -5.61 -10.27 4.75
C GLY A 83 -6.87 -9.44 4.59
N VAL A 84 -7.93 -9.74 5.35
CA VAL A 84 -9.18 -8.96 5.35
C VAL A 84 -8.92 -7.52 5.79
N VAL A 85 -8.17 -7.32 6.87
CA VAL A 85 -7.81 -5.98 7.37
C VAL A 85 -7.04 -5.21 6.31
N TYR A 86 -6.02 -5.83 5.71
CA TYR A 86 -5.20 -5.19 4.67
C TYR A 86 -6.02 -4.79 3.45
N VAL A 87 -6.81 -5.71 2.88
CA VAL A 87 -7.63 -5.44 1.69
C VAL A 87 -8.65 -4.35 1.98
N THR A 88 -9.32 -4.40 3.12
CA THR A 88 -10.30 -3.38 3.52
C THR A 88 -9.63 -2.01 3.74
N ALA A 89 -8.47 -1.98 4.40
CA ALA A 89 -7.70 -0.75 4.56
C ALA A 89 -7.27 -0.15 3.20
N ALA A 90 -6.82 -0.99 2.26
CA ALA A 90 -6.46 -0.55 0.92
C ALA A 90 -7.64 0.08 0.17
N LEU A 91 -8.82 -0.53 0.24
CA LEU A 91 -10.07 -0.01 -0.34
C LEU A 91 -10.46 1.36 0.21
N LEU A 92 -10.27 1.57 1.49
CA LEU A 92 -10.69 2.79 2.19
C LEU A 92 -9.64 3.91 2.09
N LEU A 93 -8.36 3.56 2.17
CA LEU A 93 -7.27 4.53 2.34
C LEU A 93 -6.56 4.88 1.03
N ALA A 94 -6.38 3.93 0.09
CA ALA A 94 -5.69 4.22 -1.16
C ALA A 94 -6.38 5.32 -1.98
N PRO A 95 -7.72 5.39 -2.09
CA PRO A 95 -8.39 6.49 -2.78
C PRO A 95 -8.24 7.85 -2.07
N LYS A 96 -8.04 7.86 -0.75
CA LYS A 96 -7.91 9.09 0.05
C LYS A 96 -6.50 9.64 0.08
N LEU A 97 -5.51 8.74 0.20
CA LEU A 97 -4.10 9.09 0.33
C LEU A 97 -3.39 9.21 -1.03
N GLY A 98 -3.99 8.61 -2.07
CA GLY A 98 -3.32 8.33 -3.32
C GLY A 98 -2.56 6.99 -3.27
N ALA A 99 -2.51 6.27 -4.41
CA ALA A 99 -1.93 4.93 -4.47
C ALA A 99 -0.47 4.89 -4.00
N ALA A 100 0.36 5.85 -4.43
CA ALA A 100 1.77 5.89 -4.06
C ALA A 100 1.98 6.13 -2.56
N SER A 101 1.27 7.10 -1.96
CA SER A 101 1.35 7.38 -0.51
C SER A 101 0.92 6.18 0.33
N PHE A 102 -0.17 5.54 -0.07
CA PHE A 102 -0.65 4.34 0.61
C PHE A 102 0.38 3.21 0.53
N MET A 103 0.93 2.92 -0.67
CA MET A 103 1.91 1.86 -0.86
C MET A 103 3.19 2.09 -0.06
N ILE A 104 3.74 3.30 -0.06
CA ILE A 104 4.96 3.61 0.71
C ILE A 104 4.71 3.42 2.21
N ALA A 105 3.55 3.84 2.74
CA ALA A 105 3.18 3.63 4.13
C ALA A 105 3.06 2.14 4.48
N VAL A 106 2.43 1.34 3.61
CA VAL A 106 2.30 -0.11 3.77
C VAL A 106 3.68 -0.78 3.76
N ILE A 107 4.54 -0.45 2.80
CA ILE A 107 5.89 -1.01 2.72
C ILE A 107 6.71 -0.68 3.98
N ALA A 108 6.64 0.55 4.46
CA ALA A 108 7.30 0.95 5.71
C ALA A 108 6.82 0.11 6.90
N GLY A 109 5.51 -0.08 7.04
CA GLY A 109 4.91 -0.92 8.08
C GLY A 109 5.33 -2.39 7.96
N GLN A 110 5.32 -2.94 6.75
CA GLN A 110 5.74 -4.33 6.49
C GLN A 110 7.20 -4.56 6.81
N LEU A 111 8.08 -3.60 6.48
CA LEU A 111 9.51 -3.71 6.80
C LEU A 111 9.78 -3.66 8.29
N MET A 112 9.10 -2.78 9.03
CA MET A 112 9.19 -2.75 10.50
C MET A 112 8.75 -4.08 11.11
N ALA A 113 7.60 -4.59 10.71
CA ALA A 113 7.09 -5.88 11.17
C ALA A 113 8.05 -7.03 10.82
N SER A 114 8.59 -7.05 9.59
CA SER A 114 9.52 -8.08 9.14
C SER A 114 10.82 -8.09 9.93
N LEU A 115 11.35 -6.92 10.32
CA LEU A 115 12.54 -6.85 11.16
C LEU A 115 12.29 -7.40 12.57
N VAL A 116 11.10 -7.16 13.14
CA VAL A 116 10.69 -7.74 14.42
C VAL A 116 10.58 -9.25 14.30
N ILE A 117 9.91 -9.75 13.26
CA ILE A 117 9.75 -11.20 13.02
C ILE A 117 11.11 -11.88 12.88
N ASP A 118 12.01 -11.32 12.06
CA ASP A 118 13.35 -11.86 11.82
C ASP A 118 14.22 -11.84 13.09
N HIS A 119 14.15 -10.73 13.85
CA HIS A 119 14.97 -10.55 15.06
C HIS A 119 14.61 -11.53 16.17
N PHE A 120 13.31 -11.77 16.38
CA PHE A 120 12.81 -12.65 17.43
C PHE A 120 12.48 -14.05 16.93
N ALA A 121 12.81 -14.38 15.67
CA ALA A 121 12.47 -15.68 15.05
C ALA A 121 10.98 -16.05 15.21
N LEU A 122 10.09 -15.08 15.11
CA LEU A 122 8.67 -15.30 15.25
C LEU A 122 8.13 -16.15 14.09
N MET A 123 6.99 -16.81 14.31
CA MET A 123 6.29 -17.60 13.29
C MET A 123 7.17 -18.65 12.58
N ASN A 124 8.14 -19.20 13.28
CA ASN A 124 9.07 -20.20 12.77
C ASN A 124 10.00 -19.71 11.62
N PHE A 125 10.20 -18.40 11.48
CA PHE A 125 11.22 -17.87 10.59
C PHE A 125 12.63 -18.05 11.17
N ALA A 126 13.62 -18.12 10.28
CA ALA A 126 15.02 -18.22 10.70
C ALA A 126 15.44 -16.95 11.46
N HIS A 127 16.10 -17.14 12.61
CA HIS A 127 16.65 -16.01 13.37
C HIS A 127 17.68 -15.26 12.53
N ARG A 128 17.42 -13.98 12.31
CA ARG A 128 18.32 -13.07 11.62
C ARG A 128 18.47 -11.80 12.44
N PRO A 129 19.52 -11.70 13.26
CA PRO A 129 19.70 -10.54 14.13
C PRO A 129 19.75 -9.26 13.32
N THR A 130 19.08 -8.25 13.83
CA THR A 130 19.00 -6.94 13.19
C THR A 130 20.31 -6.22 13.36
N GLY A 131 21.12 -6.18 12.31
CA GLY A 131 22.39 -5.44 12.29
C GLY A 131 22.21 -3.96 11.93
N VAL A 132 23.22 -3.15 12.20
CA VAL A 132 23.24 -1.70 11.94
C VAL A 132 22.88 -1.37 10.50
N ALA A 133 23.36 -2.15 9.51
CA ALA A 133 23.05 -1.94 8.10
C ALA A 133 21.55 -2.09 7.78
N ARG A 134 20.85 -3.04 8.43
CA ARG A 134 19.39 -3.22 8.27
C ARG A 134 18.60 -2.09 8.88
N LEU A 135 19.02 -1.63 10.08
CA LEU A 135 18.42 -0.47 10.73
C LEU A 135 18.64 0.80 9.90
N ALA A 136 19.83 1.01 9.36
CA ALA A 136 20.12 2.13 8.49
C ALA A 136 19.26 2.09 7.21
N GLY A 137 19.11 0.92 6.58
CA GLY A 137 18.21 0.74 5.44
C GLY A 137 16.75 1.08 5.76
N LEU A 138 16.24 0.61 6.90
CA LEU A 138 14.90 0.96 7.37
C LEU A 138 14.77 2.47 7.62
N ALA A 139 15.75 3.08 8.29
CA ALA A 139 15.76 4.53 8.57
C ALA A 139 15.71 5.35 7.27
N LEU A 140 16.45 4.95 6.23
CA LEU A 140 16.41 5.59 4.91
C LEU A 140 15.03 5.47 4.25
N ILE A 141 14.38 4.32 4.35
CA ILE A 141 13.03 4.12 3.80
C ILE A 141 12.02 4.99 4.55
N LEU A 142 12.09 5.05 5.87
CA LEU A 142 11.21 5.91 6.68
C LEU A 142 11.47 7.40 6.39
N ALA A 143 12.72 7.81 6.25
CA ALA A 143 13.07 9.17 5.86
C ALA A 143 12.51 9.49 4.45
N GLY A 144 12.68 8.59 3.49
CA GLY A 144 12.09 8.72 2.15
C GLY A 144 10.56 8.83 2.18
N PHE A 145 9.90 8.04 3.04
CA PHE A 145 8.46 8.14 3.26
C PHE A 145 8.05 9.53 3.78
N VAL A 146 8.73 10.05 4.79
CA VAL A 146 8.45 11.39 5.34
C VAL A 146 8.65 12.48 4.28
N ILE A 147 9.77 12.44 3.54
CA ILE A 147 10.06 13.39 2.45
C ILE A 147 8.96 13.32 1.38
N PHE A 148 8.56 12.13 0.97
CA PHE A 148 7.50 11.93 -0.03
C PHE A 148 6.16 12.50 0.44
N GLN A 149 5.78 12.27 1.68
CA GLN A 149 4.55 12.79 2.26
C GLN A 149 4.58 14.32 2.38
N TRP A 150 5.72 14.88 2.77
CA TRP A 150 5.89 16.32 2.83
C TRP A 150 5.76 16.99 1.45
N ALA A 151 6.42 16.43 0.43
CA ALA A 151 6.34 16.90 -0.95
C ALA A 151 4.91 16.84 -1.49
N ASN A 152 4.18 15.75 -1.25
CA ASN A 152 2.76 15.63 -1.63
C ASN A 152 1.88 16.67 -0.94
N GLY A 153 2.08 16.89 0.36
CA GLY A 153 1.35 17.91 1.11
C GLY A 153 1.63 19.33 0.60
N ALA A 154 2.85 19.63 0.19
CA ALA A 154 3.21 20.91 -0.42
C ALA A 154 2.55 21.09 -1.78
N GLY A 155 2.51 20.06 -2.63
CA GLY A 155 1.84 20.06 -3.93
C GLY A 155 0.35 20.36 -3.83
N VAL A 156 -0.36 19.65 -2.94
CA VAL A 156 -1.80 19.86 -2.70
C VAL A 156 -2.09 21.29 -2.23
N ARG A 157 -1.27 21.85 -1.35
CA ARG A 157 -1.41 23.22 -0.87
C ARG A 157 -1.17 24.26 -1.99
N ALA A 158 -0.18 24.02 -2.85
CA ALA A 158 0.11 24.89 -3.99
C ALA A 158 -1.05 24.92 -5.01
N GLU A 159 -1.64 23.75 -5.28
CA GLU A 159 -2.80 23.63 -6.18
C GLU A 159 -4.04 24.33 -5.60
N ALA A 160 -4.33 24.10 -4.32
CA ALA A 160 -5.44 24.77 -3.62
C ALA A 160 -5.27 26.30 -3.63
N ARG A 161 -4.05 26.80 -3.47
CA ARG A 161 -3.74 28.23 -3.55
C ARG A 161 -4.01 28.81 -4.95
N LYS A 162 -3.57 28.11 -6.01
CA LYS A 162 -3.82 28.51 -7.40
C LYS A 162 -5.32 28.58 -7.70
N GLN A 163 -6.08 27.59 -7.28
CA GLN A 163 -7.54 27.56 -7.46
C GLN A 163 -8.23 28.68 -6.70
N SER A 164 -7.79 29.00 -5.48
CA SER A 164 -8.33 30.12 -4.70
C SER A 164 -8.06 31.47 -5.38
N THR A 165 -6.85 31.67 -5.91
CA THR A 165 -6.49 32.89 -6.64
C THR A 165 -7.25 33.03 -7.96
N ALA A 166 -7.48 31.92 -8.67
CA ALA A 166 -8.27 31.89 -9.90
C ALA A 166 -9.76 32.20 -9.66
N LYS A 167 -10.29 31.77 -8.52
CA LYS A 167 -11.70 31.94 -8.14
C LYS A 167 -11.99 33.35 -7.57
N HIS A 168 -10.98 34.05 -7.05
CA HIS A 168 -11.03 35.43 -6.58
C HIS A 168 -9.88 36.23 -7.23
N PRO A 169 -10.00 36.60 -8.52
CA PRO A 169 -9.04 37.49 -9.15
C PRO A 169 -9.03 38.81 -8.35
N LEU A 170 -7.83 39.28 -8.01
CA LEU A 170 -7.67 40.60 -7.40
C LEU A 170 -8.42 41.61 -8.24
N PRO A 171 -9.22 42.51 -7.63
CA PRO A 171 -9.88 43.55 -8.38
C PRO A 171 -8.80 44.30 -9.19
N ALA A 172 -9.00 44.39 -10.51
CA ALA A 172 -8.11 45.14 -11.37
C ALA A 172 -7.86 46.50 -10.72
N ALA A 173 -6.59 46.79 -10.45
CA ALA A 173 -6.22 48.08 -9.91
C ALA A 173 -6.94 49.13 -10.80
N ARG A 174 -7.85 49.88 -10.20
CA ARG A 174 -8.54 50.98 -10.86
C ARG A 174 -7.42 51.93 -11.27
N VAL A 175 -7.01 51.81 -12.53
CA VAL A 175 -6.12 52.82 -13.13
C VAL A 175 -6.90 54.10 -13.01
N THR A 176 -6.43 54.99 -12.16
CA THR A 176 -7.00 56.30 -11.92
C THR A 176 -6.81 57.13 -13.19
N ASP A 177 -7.84 57.15 -14.03
CA ASP A 177 -7.98 58.10 -15.13
C ASP A 177 -8.21 59.55 -14.63
N ASP A 178 -7.87 59.83 -13.37
CA ASP A 178 -8.08 61.12 -12.74
C ASP A 178 -6.98 62.17 -12.99
N VAL A 179 -5.99 61.89 -13.86
CA VAL A 179 -4.88 62.82 -14.10
C VAL A 179 -5.04 63.64 -15.40
N ILE A 180 -6.01 63.34 -16.29
CA ILE A 180 -6.09 64.01 -17.60
C ILE A 180 -7.23 65.08 -17.68
N SER A 181 -8.03 65.25 -16.63
CA SER A 181 -9.12 66.22 -16.68
C SER A 181 -8.82 67.59 -16.05
N LYS A 182 -7.57 67.94 -15.78
CA LYS A 182 -7.19 69.29 -15.31
C LYS A 182 -5.97 69.78 -16.06
N ARG A 183 -6.15 70.14 -17.33
CA ARG A 183 -5.39 71.15 -18.05
C ARG A 183 -6.25 71.79 -19.12
#